data_5ad8b2387254523dfbb182b609ec2c72
#
_entry.id   5ad8b2387254523dfbb182b609ec2c72
#
_cell.length_a   1.000
_cell.length_b   1.000
_cell.length_c   1.000
_cell.angle_alpha   90.00
_cell.angle_beta   90.00
_cell.angle_gamma   90.00
#
_symmetry.space_group_name_H-M   'P 1'
#
loop_
_entity.id
_entity.type
_entity.pdbx_description
1 polymer ?
#
loop_
_entity_poly.entity_id
_entity_poly.type
_entity_poly.pdbx_seq_one_letter_code
_entity_poly.pdbx_strand_id
1 'polypeptide(L)'
;MDGVLFDSMPHHAVAWEEVMKAHNLSFTARDCYINEGRTGESIIREAMLKERHREATPDEINLIYGEKSARFHVLADQVGGTVVIEGVADVLRYVQSQGHQIWVVTGSGMRTLLNNLNTALPPVFQPDRMVTAFDVTKGKPDPEPYLIAWERSGLPKEQCVVIENAPLGIRSGKAAGLTVYAVNTGILTREDLAQADQVFDSMAELLSFLQGQ
;
A
#
# COMPACT_ATOMS: atom_id res chain seq x y z
N MET A 1 0.73 2.07 2.86
CA MET A 1 -0.07 1.99 4.09
C MET A 1 -0.10 0.55 4.56
N ASP A 2 -0.79 -0.33 3.83
CA ASP A 2 -0.69 -1.78 4.01
C ASP A 2 0.76 -2.18 3.77
N GLY A 3 1.28 -3.15 4.53
CA GLY A 3 2.66 -3.59 4.44
C GLY A 3 3.75 -2.57 4.81
N VAL A 4 3.40 -1.29 5.04
CA VAL A 4 4.33 -0.24 5.50
C VAL A 4 3.99 0.23 6.91
N LEU A 5 2.73 0.56 7.17
CA LEU A 5 2.26 1.01 8.48
C LEU A 5 1.60 -0.13 9.26
N PHE A 6 0.85 -0.97 8.56
CA PHE A 6 0.07 -2.06 9.12
C PHE A 6 0.46 -3.40 8.51
N ASP A 7 0.57 -4.43 9.36
CA ASP A 7 0.70 -5.83 8.96
C ASP A 7 -0.67 -6.40 8.57
N SER A 8 -1.24 -5.82 7.51
CA SER A 8 -2.56 -6.17 6.98
C SER A 8 -2.49 -7.13 5.78
N MET A 9 -1.32 -7.26 5.17
CA MET A 9 -1.13 -8.04 3.95
C MET A 9 -1.49 -9.52 4.07
N PRO A 10 -1.24 -10.22 5.19
CA PRO A 10 -1.70 -11.61 5.36
C PRO A 10 -3.23 -11.72 5.24
N HIS A 11 -3.99 -10.80 5.82
CA HIS A 11 -5.46 -10.77 5.72
C HIS A 11 -5.93 -10.43 4.31
N HIS A 12 -5.24 -9.49 3.63
CA HIS A 12 -5.52 -9.17 2.24
C HIS A 12 -5.29 -10.38 1.34
N ALA A 13 -4.19 -11.12 1.54
CA ALA A 13 -3.85 -12.29 0.74
C ALA A 13 -4.92 -13.38 0.86
N VAL A 14 -5.32 -13.73 2.09
CA VAL A 14 -6.38 -14.73 2.34
C VAL A 14 -7.72 -14.27 1.74
N ALA A 15 -8.12 -13.01 1.97
CA ALA A 15 -9.38 -12.49 1.47
C ALA A 15 -9.44 -12.49 -0.07
N TRP A 16 -8.37 -12.08 -0.74
CA TRP A 16 -8.28 -12.13 -2.19
C TRP A 16 -8.31 -13.55 -2.73
N GLU A 17 -7.50 -14.46 -2.18
CA GLU A 17 -7.43 -15.86 -2.65
C GLU A 17 -8.78 -16.55 -2.53
N GLU A 18 -9.44 -16.45 -1.37
CA GLU A 18 -10.74 -17.09 -1.13
C GLU A 18 -11.84 -16.52 -2.06
N VAL A 19 -11.94 -15.20 -2.19
CA VAL A 19 -13.00 -14.59 -3.00
C VAL A 19 -12.74 -14.79 -4.49
N MET A 20 -11.52 -14.63 -4.97
CA MET A 20 -11.22 -14.92 -6.38
C MET A 20 -11.51 -16.38 -6.73
N LYS A 21 -11.15 -17.31 -5.85
CA LYS A 21 -11.47 -18.75 -6.02
C LYS A 21 -12.99 -18.99 -6.07
N ALA A 22 -13.78 -18.33 -5.23
CA ALA A 22 -15.25 -18.45 -5.24
C ALA A 22 -15.85 -17.99 -6.58
N HIS A 23 -15.20 -17.03 -7.23
CA HIS A 23 -15.58 -16.56 -8.58
C HIS A 23 -14.87 -17.31 -9.73
N ASN A 24 -14.21 -18.46 -9.46
CA ASN A 24 -13.44 -19.23 -10.44
C ASN A 24 -12.39 -18.39 -11.18
N LEU A 25 -11.68 -17.55 -10.43
CA LEU A 25 -10.54 -16.75 -10.88
C LEU A 25 -9.28 -17.24 -10.15
N SER A 26 -8.19 -17.47 -10.90
CA SER A 26 -6.91 -17.90 -10.32
C SER A 26 -6.21 -16.69 -9.69
N PHE A 27 -6.01 -16.74 -8.37
CA PHE A 27 -5.29 -15.72 -7.64
C PHE A 27 -4.72 -16.34 -6.36
N THR A 28 -3.45 -16.16 -6.11
CA THR A 28 -2.73 -16.74 -4.96
C THR A 28 -2.33 -15.66 -3.95
N ALA A 29 -1.93 -16.07 -2.76
CA ALA A 29 -1.34 -15.18 -1.78
C ALA A 29 -0.16 -14.37 -2.36
N ARG A 30 0.76 -15.04 -3.12
CA ARG A 30 1.88 -14.36 -3.77
C ARG A 30 1.41 -13.30 -4.78
N ASP A 31 0.36 -13.58 -5.55
CA ASP A 31 -0.22 -12.60 -6.48
C ASP A 31 -0.69 -11.35 -5.74
N CYS A 32 -1.25 -11.51 -4.53
CA CYS A 32 -1.64 -10.38 -3.68
C CYS A 32 -0.44 -9.47 -3.37
N TYR A 33 0.68 -10.02 -2.93
CA TYR A 33 1.87 -9.22 -2.60
C TYR A 33 2.52 -8.59 -3.83
N ILE A 34 2.57 -9.29 -4.96
CA ILE A 34 3.12 -8.71 -6.21
C ILE A 34 2.24 -7.57 -6.74
N ASN A 35 0.93 -7.67 -6.57
CA ASN A 35 -0.05 -6.69 -7.02
C ASN A 35 -0.38 -5.63 -5.95
N GLU A 36 0.32 -5.64 -4.83
CA GLU A 36 0.12 -4.67 -3.76
C GLU A 36 0.28 -3.23 -4.25
N GLY A 37 -0.62 -2.37 -3.82
CA GLY A 37 -0.66 -0.96 -4.24
C GLY A 37 -1.53 -0.67 -5.45
N ARG A 38 -2.01 -1.70 -6.17
CA ARG A 38 -3.03 -1.54 -7.22
C ARG A 38 -4.40 -1.29 -6.61
N THR A 39 -5.27 -0.68 -7.41
CA THR A 39 -6.70 -0.59 -7.05
C THR A 39 -7.35 -1.97 -7.18
N GLY A 40 -8.32 -2.26 -6.31
CA GLY A 40 -9.07 -3.53 -6.37
C GLY A 40 -9.75 -3.74 -7.73
N GLU A 41 -10.26 -2.67 -8.33
CA GLU A 41 -10.82 -2.70 -9.68
C GLU A 41 -9.80 -3.21 -10.71
N SER A 42 -8.57 -2.68 -10.68
CA SER A 42 -7.55 -3.08 -11.66
C SER A 42 -7.13 -4.55 -11.51
N ILE A 43 -7.11 -5.08 -10.28
CA ILE A 43 -6.83 -6.49 -10.01
C ILE A 43 -7.94 -7.38 -10.59
N ILE A 44 -9.21 -7.02 -10.36
CA ILE A 44 -10.35 -7.79 -10.86
C ILE A 44 -10.41 -7.78 -12.38
N ARG A 45 -10.20 -6.60 -13.01
CA ARG A 45 -10.17 -6.48 -14.47
C ARG A 45 -9.11 -7.38 -15.09
N GLU A 46 -7.91 -7.38 -14.55
CA GLU A 46 -6.81 -8.23 -15.05
C GLU A 46 -7.14 -9.72 -14.89
N ALA A 47 -7.64 -10.15 -13.73
CA ALA A 47 -8.01 -11.54 -13.49
C ALA A 47 -9.12 -12.00 -14.44
N MET A 48 -10.14 -11.17 -14.68
CA MET A 48 -11.23 -11.46 -15.61
C MET A 48 -10.74 -11.54 -17.06
N LEU A 49 -9.87 -10.61 -17.47
CA LEU A 49 -9.30 -10.63 -18.81
C LEU A 49 -8.45 -11.88 -19.04
N LYS A 50 -7.63 -12.24 -18.05
CA LYS A 50 -6.75 -13.43 -18.10
C LYS A 50 -7.54 -14.74 -18.16
N GLU A 51 -8.54 -14.91 -17.28
CA GLU A 51 -9.25 -16.18 -17.13
C GLU A 51 -10.48 -16.32 -18.03
N ARG A 52 -11.15 -15.22 -18.34
CA ARG A 52 -12.42 -15.23 -19.10
C ARG A 52 -12.32 -14.56 -20.46
N HIS A 53 -11.14 -14.00 -20.82
CA HIS A 53 -10.87 -13.31 -22.08
C HIS A 53 -11.86 -12.19 -22.39
N ARG A 54 -12.39 -11.52 -21.34
CA ARG A 54 -13.28 -10.39 -21.46
C ARG A 54 -13.08 -9.40 -20.32
N GLU A 55 -13.50 -8.16 -20.54
CA GLU A 55 -13.54 -7.13 -19.49
C GLU A 55 -14.53 -7.48 -18.37
N ALA A 56 -14.19 -7.10 -17.14
CA ALA A 56 -15.12 -7.14 -16.02
C ALA A 56 -16.17 -6.03 -16.16
N THR A 57 -17.41 -6.35 -15.86
CA THR A 57 -18.48 -5.33 -15.76
C THR A 57 -18.36 -4.55 -14.45
N PRO A 58 -18.90 -3.31 -14.36
CA PRO A 58 -18.94 -2.58 -13.10
C PRO A 58 -19.61 -3.35 -11.96
N ASP A 59 -20.67 -4.10 -12.24
CA ASP A 59 -21.39 -4.90 -11.23
C ASP A 59 -20.52 -6.05 -10.70
N GLU A 60 -19.78 -6.73 -11.57
CA GLU A 60 -18.84 -7.78 -11.16
C GLU A 60 -17.69 -7.21 -10.31
N ILE A 61 -17.17 -6.03 -10.68
CA ILE A 61 -16.13 -5.35 -9.89
C ILE A 61 -16.65 -5.02 -8.49
N ASN A 62 -17.84 -4.40 -8.42
CA ASN A 62 -18.46 -4.00 -7.15
C ASN A 62 -18.76 -5.23 -6.27
N LEU A 63 -19.28 -6.31 -6.86
CA LEU A 63 -19.56 -7.55 -6.15
C LEU A 63 -18.29 -8.18 -5.57
N ILE A 64 -17.31 -8.48 -6.42
CA ILE A 64 -16.07 -9.16 -6.03
C ILE A 64 -15.30 -8.32 -5.00
N TYR A 65 -15.19 -7.01 -5.24
CA TYR A 65 -14.48 -6.13 -4.30
C TYR A 65 -15.22 -5.95 -2.98
N GLY A 66 -16.57 -5.93 -3.01
CA GLY A 66 -17.41 -5.89 -1.82
C GLY A 66 -17.24 -7.15 -0.95
N GLU A 67 -17.30 -8.34 -1.57
CA GLU A 67 -17.07 -9.62 -0.88
C GLU A 67 -15.66 -9.71 -0.29
N LYS A 68 -14.64 -9.31 -1.07
CA LYS A 68 -13.25 -9.26 -0.60
C LYS A 68 -13.10 -8.32 0.61
N SER A 69 -13.73 -7.16 0.55
CA SER A 69 -13.67 -6.19 1.65
C SER A 69 -14.35 -6.73 2.91
N ALA A 70 -15.53 -7.34 2.77
CA ALA A 70 -16.22 -7.99 3.88
C ALA A 70 -15.38 -9.11 4.51
N ARG A 71 -14.77 -9.96 3.66
CA ARG A 71 -13.90 -11.03 4.14
C ARG A 71 -12.66 -10.52 4.86
N PHE A 72 -12.04 -9.48 4.35
CA PHE A 72 -10.91 -8.82 5.02
C PHE A 72 -11.28 -8.34 6.43
N HIS A 73 -12.45 -7.70 6.59
CA HIS A 73 -12.90 -7.25 7.91
C HIS A 73 -13.10 -8.40 8.89
N VAL A 74 -13.72 -9.49 8.44
CA VAL A 74 -13.89 -10.69 9.27
C VAL A 74 -12.54 -11.23 9.75
N LEU A 75 -11.52 -11.28 8.88
CA LEU A 75 -10.19 -11.75 9.22
C LEU A 75 -9.48 -10.79 10.19
N ALA A 76 -9.56 -9.48 9.95
CA ALA A 76 -8.96 -8.49 10.81
C ALA A 76 -9.60 -8.51 12.22
N ASP A 77 -10.93 -8.62 12.32
CA ASP A 77 -11.65 -8.66 13.60
C ASP A 77 -11.27 -9.89 14.44
N GLN A 78 -10.95 -11.03 13.82
CA GLN A 78 -10.52 -12.25 14.53
C GLN A 78 -9.21 -12.07 15.31
N VAL A 79 -8.36 -11.12 14.92
CA VAL A 79 -7.09 -10.81 15.59
C VAL A 79 -7.14 -9.51 16.40
N GLY A 80 -8.33 -8.95 16.59
CA GLY A 80 -8.51 -7.70 17.35
C GLY A 80 -8.23 -6.43 16.58
N GLY A 81 -8.25 -6.49 15.24
CA GLY A 81 -8.05 -5.34 14.36
C GLY A 81 -6.74 -5.38 13.56
N THR A 82 -6.36 -4.25 13.01
CA THR A 82 -5.14 -4.13 12.21
C THR A 82 -3.92 -3.94 13.10
N VAL A 83 -2.92 -4.81 12.96
CA VAL A 83 -1.67 -4.76 13.72
C VAL A 83 -0.73 -3.72 13.10
N VAL A 84 -0.15 -2.86 13.93
CA VAL A 84 0.91 -1.92 13.51
C VAL A 84 2.22 -2.68 13.36
N ILE A 85 2.94 -2.43 12.27
CA ILE A 85 4.29 -3.00 12.06
C ILE A 85 5.25 -2.45 13.11
N GLU A 86 6.06 -3.32 13.70
CA GLU A 86 7.05 -2.97 14.72
C GLU A 86 7.99 -1.87 14.22
N GLY A 87 8.27 -0.88 15.07
CA GLY A 87 9.16 0.24 14.78
C GLY A 87 8.54 1.39 13.98
N VAL A 88 7.36 1.22 13.38
CA VAL A 88 6.67 2.30 12.60
C VAL A 88 6.45 3.55 13.45
N ALA A 89 5.97 3.38 14.68
CA ALA A 89 5.70 4.52 15.56
C ALA A 89 6.95 5.35 15.85
N ASP A 90 8.11 4.71 15.96
CA ASP A 90 9.38 5.40 16.21
C ASP A 90 9.87 6.14 14.98
N VAL A 91 9.76 5.53 13.77
CA VAL A 91 10.04 6.21 12.50
C VAL A 91 9.15 7.45 12.35
N LEU A 92 7.84 7.33 12.58
CA LEU A 92 6.90 8.45 12.47
C LEU A 92 7.21 9.58 13.44
N ARG A 93 7.52 9.27 14.71
CA ARG A 93 7.92 10.26 15.71
C ARG A 93 9.21 10.97 15.31
N TYR A 94 10.20 10.22 14.84
CA TYR A 94 11.46 10.78 14.37
C TYR A 94 11.22 11.74 13.21
N VAL A 95 10.55 11.31 12.14
CA VAL A 95 10.26 12.12 10.95
C VAL A 95 9.49 13.39 11.33
N GLN A 96 8.50 13.28 12.22
CA GLN A 96 7.75 14.43 12.75
C GLN A 96 8.66 15.38 13.53
N SER A 97 9.55 14.87 14.39
CA SER A 97 10.48 15.68 15.20
C SER A 97 11.46 16.49 14.35
N GLN A 98 11.76 16.01 13.15
CA GLN A 98 12.59 16.73 12.17
C GLN A 98 11.80 17.77 11.35
N GLY A 99 10.50 17.94 11.61
CA GLY A 99 9.64 18.91 10.93
C GLY A 99 9.20 18.50 9.53
N HIS A 100 9.37 17.24 9.15
CA HIS A 100 8.95 16.74 7.84
C HIS A 100 7.43 16.58 7.72
N GLN A 101 6.91 16.77 6.52
CA GLN A 101 5.53 16.42 6.19
C GLN A 101 5.41 14.91 6.01
N ILE A 102 4.30 14.34 6.51
CA ILE A 102 3.98 12.92 6.34
C ILE A 102 2.75 12.80 5.45
N TRP A 103 2.88 12.03 4.38
CA TRP A 103 1.82 11.77 3.39
C TRP A 103 1.49 10.30 3.33
N VAL A 104 0.21 9.96 3.15
CA VAL A 104 -0.26 8.59 2.90
C VAL A 104 -0.66 8.46 1.44
N VAL A 105 -0.04 7.52 0.72
CA VAL A 105 -0.38 7.20 -0.67
C VAL A 105 -0.74 5.71 -0.75
N THR A 106 -2.02 5.42 -0.96
CA THR A 106 -2.56 4.05 -0.91
C THR A 106 -3.48 3.75 -2.09
N GLY A 107 -3.40 2.52 -2.63
CA GLY A 107 -4.37 1.98 -3.57
C GLY A 107 -5.68 1.51 -2.92
N SER A 108 -5.79 1.61 -1.59
CA SER A 108 -6.99 1.19 -0.88
C SER A 108 -8.13 2.19 -1.05
N GLY A 109 -9.34 1.68 -1.35
CA GLY A 109 -10.61 2.40 -1.26
C GLY A 109 -11.39 2.09 0.03
N MET A 110 -10.77 1.43 1.01
CA MET A 110 -11.43 1.04 2.27
C MET A 110 -11.40 2.21 3.26
N ARG A 111 -12.52 2.92 3.39
CA ARG A 111 -12.63 4.11 4.27
C ARG A 111 -12.36 3.82 5.74
N THR A 112 -12.70 2.63 6.22
CA THR A 112 -12.49 2.24 7.63
C THR A 112 -11.02 2.19 8.00
N LEU A 113 -10.15 1.73 7.10
CA LEU A 113 -8.72 1.64 7.34
C LEU A 113 -8.09 3.04 7.45
N LEU A 114 -8.53 3.98 6.61
CA LEU A 114 -8.07 5.37 6.64
C LEU A 114 -8.48 6.09 7.93
N ASN A 115 -9.69 5.82 8.44
CA ASN A 115 -10.20 6.46 9.66
C ASN A 115 -9.44 6.02 10.92
N ASN A 116 -8.78 4.86 10.90
CA ASN A 116 -8.11 4.29 12.07
C ASN A 116 -6.63 4.69 12.20
N LEU A 117 -6.05 5.40 11.21
CA LEU A 117 -4.63 5.75 11.23
C LEU A 117 -4.19 6.46 12.51
N ASN A 118 -4.84 7.58 12.85
CA ASN A 118 -4.50 8.38 14.05
C ASN A 118 -5.00 7.77 15.36
N THR A 119 -5.75 6.66 15.31
CA THR A 119 -6.15 5.90 16.49
C THR A 119 -5.09 4.86 16.85
N ALA A 120 -4.51 4.22 15.85
CA ALA A 120 -3.52 3.14 16.03
C ALA A 120 -2.07 3.64 16.07
N LEU A 121 -1.79 4.81 15.51
CA LEU A 121 -0.45 5.39 15.32
C LEU A 121 -0.36 6.77 15.97
N PRO A 122 0.87 7.32 16.17
CA PRO A 122 1.02 8.72 16.57
C PRO A 122 0.18 9.63 15.68
N PRO A 123 -0.45 10.71 16.23
CA PRO A 123 -1.38 11.58 15.49
C PRO A 123 -0.62 12.54 14.54
N VAL A 124 0.07 11.96 13.57
CA VAL A 124 0.91 12.68 12.59
C VAL A 124 0.24 12.83 11.23
N PHE A 125 -0.86 12.07 10.98
CA PHE A 125 -1.55 12.06 9.71
C PHE A 125 -2.61 13.16 9.64
N GLN A 126 -2.65 13.85 8.51
CA GLN A 126 -3.60 14.91 8.24
C GLN A 126 -4.51 14.50 7.07
N PRO A 127 -5.83 14.74 7.13
CA PRO A 127 -6.76 14.32 6.08
C PRO A 127 -6.44 14.88 4.69
N ASP A 128 -5.87 16.08 4.62
CA ASP A 128 -5.45 16.75 3.39
C ASP A 128 -4.12 16.24 2.83
N ARG A 129 -3.40 15.41 3.60
CA ARG A 129 -2.14 14.76 3.19
C ARG A 129 -2.32 13.28 2.87
N MET A 130 -3.39 12.97 2.15
CA MET A 130 -3.73 11.61 1.76
C MET A 130 -4.06 11.57 0.27
N VAL A 131 -3.56 10.51 -0.41
CA VAL A 131 -3.93 10.13 -1.77
C VAL A 131 -4.39 8.68 -1.73
N THR A 132 -5.60 8.43 -2.19
CA THR A 132 -6.29 7.14 -2.11
C THR A 132 -6.73 6.66 -3.49
N ALA A 133 -7.36 5.49 -3.58
CA ALA A 133 -7.95 5.00 -4.82
C ALA A 133 -9.02 5.96 -5.40
N PHE A 134 -9.60 6.86 -4.58
CA PHE A 134 -10.59 7.82 -5.03
C PHE A 134 -10.00 9.08 -5.66
N ASP A 135 -8.71 9.33 -5.46
CA ASP A 135 -8.00 10.52 -5.96
C ASP A 135 -7.35 10.29 -7.32
N VAL A 136 -7.26 9.03 -7.77
CA VAL A 136 -6.46 8.62 -8.94
C VAL A 136 -7.33 7.95 -10.01
N THR A 137 -6.96 8.13 -11.25
CA THR A 137 -7.48 7.35 -12.39
C THR A 137 -6.66 6.10 -12.63
N LYS A 138 -5.37 6.17 -12.38
CA LYS A 138 -4.43 5.05 -12.53
C LYS A 138 -3.73 4.78 -11.21
N GLY A 139 -3.88 3.54 -10.71
CA GLY A 139 -3.15 3.07 -9.55
C GLY A 139 -1.72 2.66 -9.86
N LYS A 140 -0.91 2.38 -8.83
CA LYS A 140 0.44 1.82 -8.96
C LYS A 140 0.42 0.60 -9.92
N PRO A 141 1.36 0.46 -10.84
CA PRO A 141 2.66 1.13 -10.92
C PRO A 141 2.69 2.46 -11.68
N ASP A 142 1.53 3.02 -12.09
CA ASP A 142 1.50 4.36 -12.70
C ASP A 142 2.03 5.39 -11.68
N PRO A 143 2.78 6.42 -12.11
CA PRO A 143 3.30 7.45 -11.21
C PRO A 143 2.24 8.38 -10.64
N GLU A 144 1.02 8.39 -11.18
CA GLU A 144 -0.05 9.33 -10.83
C GLU A 144 -0.26 9.48 -9.32
N PRO A 145 -0.35 8.39 -8.48
CA PRO A 145 -0.58 8.55 -7.06
C PRO A 145 0.51 9.35 -6.34
N TYR A 146 1.77 9.13 -6.71
CA TYR A 146 2.90 9.84 -6.10
C TYR A 146 3.09 11.24 -6.68
N LEU A 147 2.78 11.46 -7.95
CA LEU A 147 2.79 12.80 -8.55
C LEU A 147 1.75 13.71 -7.88
N ILE A 148 0.53 13.21 -7.64
CA ILE A 148 -0.51 13.96 -6.92
C ILE A 148 -0.05 14.34 -5.51
N ALA A 149 0.53 13.38 -4.76
CA ALA A 149 1.04 13.65 -3.42
C ALA A 149 2.18 14.68 -3.44
N TRP A 150 3.13 14.52 -4.38
CA TRP A 150 4.23 15.45 -4.56
C TRP A 150 3.75 16.87 -4.92
N GLU A 151 2.86 17.01 -5.90
CA GLU A 151 2.30 18.31 -6.29
C GLU A 151 1.59 19.01 -5.13
N ARG A 152 0.76 18.26 -4.38
CA ARG A 152 0.06 18.78 -3.20
C ARG A 152 1.00 19.14 -2.05
N SER A 153 2.18 18.50 -1.96
CA SER A 153 3.17 18.82 -0.92
C SER A 153 3.83 20.17 -1.09
N GLY A 154 3.93 20.66 -2.33
CA GLY A 154 4.61 21.91 -2.66
C GLY A 154 6.14 21.87 -2.49
N LEU A 155 6.73 20.70 -2.31
CA LEU A 155 8.17 20.51 -2.07
C LEU A 155 8.91 20.13 -3.36
N PRO A 156 10.23 20.45 -3.47
CA PRO A 156 11.08 19.89 -4.52
C PRO A 156 11.16 18.36 -4.42
N LYS A 157 11.27 17.66 -5.55
CA LYS A 157 11.35 16.18 -5.58
C LYS A 157 12.52 15.63 -4.78
N GLU A 158 13.64 16.34 -4.78
CA GLU A 158 14.87 15.97 -4.09
C GLU A 158 14.71 15.99 -2.55
N GLN A 159 13.65 16.62 -2.05
CA GLN A 159 13.28 16.64 -0.63
C GLN A 159 12.19 15.64 -0.28
N CYS A 160 11.74 14.84 -1.25
CA CYS A 160 10.66 13.88 -1.07
C CYS A 160 11.21 12.46 -1.12
N VAL A 161 10.82 11.65 -0.14
CA VAL A 161 11.17 10.24 -0.06
C VAL A 161 9.90 9.41 0.04
N VAL A 162 9.81 8.36 -0.75
CA VAL A 162 8.75 7.35 -0.68
C VAL A 162 9.22 6.18 0.15
N ILE A 163 8.42 5.75 1.12
CA ILE A 163 8.63 4.49 1.86
C ILE A 163 7.63 3.46 1.32
N GLU A 164 8.15 2.33 0.84
CA GLU A 164 7.38 1.28 0.19
C GLU A 164 7.80 -0.11 0.66
N ASN A 165 6.98 -1.12 0.35
CA ASN A 165 7.26 -2.54 0.65
C ASN A 165 6.95 -3.44 -0.54
N ALA A 166 6.48 -2.89 -1.67
CA ALA A 166 5.98 -3.68 -2.79
C ALA A 166 6.56 -3.22 -4.13
N PRO A 167 6.81 -4.15 -5.09
CA PRO A 167 7.43 -3.84 -6.38
C PRO A 167 6.66 -2.78 -7.20
N LEU A 168 5.33 -2.82 -7.18
CA LEU A 168 4.52 -1.86 -7.93
C LEU A 168 4.59 -0.46 -7.34
N GLY A 169 4.61 -0.35 -6.01
CA GLY A 169 4.79 0.92 -5.33
C GLY A 169 6.16 1.53 -5.58
N ILE A 170 7.22 0.71 -5.54
CA ILE A 170 8.58 1.12 -5.87
C ILE A 170 8.64 1.66 -7.30
N ARG A 171 8.10 0.90 -8.27
CA ARG A 171 8.05 1.36 -9.67
C ARG A 171 7.29 2.67 -9.85
N SER A 172 6.17 2.82 -9.16
CA SER A 172 5.37 4.04 -9.19
C SER A 172 6.15 5.26 -8.66
N GLY A 173 6.81 5.12 -7.51
CA GLY A 173 7.66 6.17 -6.94
C GLY A 173 8.85 6.52 -7.82
N LYS A 174 9.53 5.52 -8.38
CA LYS A 174 10.65 5.72 -9.32
C LYS A 174 10.17 6.38 -10.61
N ALA A 175 9.02 5.98 -11.16
CA ALA A 175 8.43 6.60 -12.36
C ALA A 175 8.00 8.05 -12.10
N ALA A 176 7.62 8.40 -10.86
CA ALA A 176 7.36 9.77 -10.45
C ALA A 176 8.65 10.62 -10.31
N GLY A 177 9.83 10.00 -10.40
CA GLY A 177 11.13 10.66 -10.23
C GLY A 177 11.48 10.98 -8.79
N LEU A 178 10.95 10.19 -7.84
CA LEU A 178 11.19 10.34 -6.41
C LEU A 178 12.24 9.31 -5.92
N THR A 179 12.89 9.65 -4.81
CA THR A 179 13.70 8.69 -4.06
C THR A 179 12.78 7.68 -3.38
N VAL A 180 13.08 6.39 -3.50
CA VAL A 180 12.27 5.31 -2.93
C VAL A 180 13.13 4.42 -2.02
N TYR A 181 12.74 4.32 -0.76
CA TYR A 181 13.28 3.38 0.20
C TYR A 181 12.27 2.25 0.42
N ALA A 182 12.71 1.02 0.30
CA ALA A 182 11.89 -0.16 0.55
C ALA A 182 12.16 -0.75 1.93
N VAL A 183 11.09 -1.17 2.63
CA VAL A 183 11.19 -1.96 3.85
C VAL A 183 10.58 -3.33 3.58
N ASN A 184 11.38 -4.39 3.77
CA ASN A 184 10.94 -5.77 3.56
C ASN A 184 10.12 -6.27 4.76
N THR A 185 8.83 -6.05 4.71
CA THR A 185 7.87 -6.40 5.79
C THR A 185 7.00 -7.59 5.46
N GLY A 186 7.23 -8.25 4.33
CA GLY A 186 6.37 -9.32 3.82
C GLY A 186 7.12 -10.58 3.41
N ILE A 187 6.52 -11.30 2.48
CA ILE A 187 7.05 -12.58 1.95
C ILE A 187 7.95 -12.41 0.72
N LEU A 188 8.15 -11.17 0.27
CA LEU A 188 8.96 -10.87 -0.89
C LEU A 188 10.46 -10.94 -0.54
N THR A 189 11.29 -11.18 -1.53
CA THR A 189 12.75 -11.19 -1.38
C THR A 189 13.33 -9.79 -1.58
N ARG A 190 14.55 -9.55 -1.12
CA ARG A 190 15.27 -8.30 -1.42
C ARG A 190 15.41 -8.08 -2.94
N GLU A 191 15.50 -9.14 -3.73
CA GLU A 191 15.57 -9.07 -5.20
C GLU A 191 14.27 -8.53 -5.79
N ASP A 192 13.10 -8.93 -5.27
CA ASP A 192 11.80 -8.38 -5.67
C ASP A 192 11.73 -6.85 -5.43
N LEU A 193 12.48 -6.34 -4.45
CA LEU A 193 12.50 -4.92 -4.03
C LEU A 193 13.70 -4.13 -4.59
N ALA A 194 14.59 -4.77 -5.36
CA ALA A 194 15.89 -4.20 -5.77
C ALA A 194 15.80 -2.94 -6.66
N GLN A 195 14.63 -2.55 -7.15
CA GLN A 195 14.44 -1.30 -7.88
C GLN A 195 14.37 -0.06 -6.98
N ALA A 196 14.25 -0.23 -5.65
CA ALA A 196 14.35 0.87 -4.69
C ALA A 196 15.79 1.41 -4.60
N ASP A 197 15.94 2.66 -4.19
CA ASP A 197 17.26 3.27 -3.98
C ASP A 197 17.98 2.65 -2.77
N GLN A 198 17.22 2.22 -1.76
CA GLN A 198 17.68 1.47 -0.60
C GLN A 198 16.64 0.43 -0.20
N VAL A 199 17.09 -0.71 0.35
CA VAL A 199 16.24 -1.76 0.89
C VAL A 199 16.64 -2.07 2.32
N PHE A 200 15.71 -1.97 3.24
CA PHE A 200 15.88 -2.26 4.67
C PHE A 200 15.09 -3.52 5.05
N ASP A 201 15.61 -4.31 5.97
CA ASP A 201 14.94 -5.52 6.45
C ASP A 201 14.00 -5.25 7.64
N SER A 202 14.00 -4.01 8.16
CA SER A 202 13.11 -3.60 9.24
C SER A 202 12.93 -2.07 9.30
N MET A 203 11.88 -1.62 10.01
CA MET A 203 11.71 -0.20 10.34
C MET A 203 12.83 0.33 11.25
N ALA A 204 13.44 -0.54 12.07
CA ALA A 204 14.58 -0.18 12.92
C ALA A 204 15.83 0.15 12.08
N GLU A 205 16.10 -0.62 11.03
CA GLU A 205 17.17 -0.30 10.08
C GLU A 205 16.92 1.01 9.34
N LEU A 206 15.68 1.20 8.85
CA LEU A 206 15.28 2.45 8.22
C LEU A 206 15.48 3.63 9.18
N LEU A 207 15.05 3.52 10.44
CA LEU A 207 15.21 4.56 11.44
C LEU A 207 16.68 4.90 11.67
N SER A 208 17.51 3.87 11.85
CA SER A 208 18.95 4.05 12.06
C SER A 208 19.61 4.76 10.88
N PHE A 209 19.21 4.41 9.66
CA PHE A 209 19.70 5.07 8.45
C PHE A 209 19.27 6.55 8.41
N LEU A 210 17.98 6.86 8.70
CA LEU A 210 17.47 8.23 8.71
C LEU A 210 18.15 9.10 9.77
N GLN A 211 18.54 8.53 10.92
CA GLN A 211 19.23 9.24 12.00
C GLN A 211 20.71 9.53 11.68
N GLY A 212 21.28 8.82 10.73
CA GLY A 212 22.66 8.98 10.29
C GLY A 212 22.85 9.97 9.13
N GLN A 213 21.76 10.53 8.58
CA GLN A 213 21.79 11.54 7.52
C GLN A 213 21.86 12.95 8.11
#